data_a9ecdcf63922fc331bc1e678aeb4d43f
#
_entry.id   a9ecdcf63922fc331bc1e678aeb4d43f
#
_cell.length_a   1.000
_cell.length_b   1.000
_cell.length_c   1.000
_cell.angle_alpha   90.00
_cell.angle_beta   90.00
_cell.angle_gamma   90.00
#
_symmetry.space_group_name_H-M   'P 1'
#
loop_
_entity.id
_entity.type
_entity.pdbx_description
1 polymer ?
#
loop_
_entity_poly.entity_id
_entity_poly.type
_entity_poly.pdbx_seq_one_letter_code
_entity_poly.pdbx_strand_id
1 'polypeptide(L)'
;MTTRLSMEIQGVPYDNIEKTIAFLGEHGLMTGGTGAKVRPVVSCKGTTCQYGLIDTFALSKKIHERFYVGYHDVVLPHKFKIAVGGCPNNCVKPNLNDMGIIGQRIPKPDSEKCRGCKKCQIEKSCPVHVPKLVDGKLYIDPEECIHCGRCKGKCPFGAVPEY
;
A
#
# COMPACT_ATOMS: atom_id res chain seq x y z
N MET A 1 0.05 14.78 -16.26
CA MET A 1 0.29 13.64 -15.33
C MET A 1 -0.87 12.66 -15.43
N THR A 2 -0.62 11.37 -15.47
CA THR A 2 -1.64 10.33 -15.55
C THR A 2 -2.06 9.84 -14.17
N THR A 3 -3.14 9.06 -14.09
CA THR A 3 -3.58 8.40 -12.84
C THR A 3 -2.59 7.35 -12.32
N ARG A 4 -1.58 6.98 -13.11
CA ARG A 4 -0.49 6.09 -12.71
C ARG A 4 0.80 6.85 -12.36
N LEU A 5 0.69 8.16 -12.11
CA LEU A 5 1.79 9.03 -11.69
C LEU A 5 2.92 9.14 -12.74
N SER A 6 2.66 8.74 -13.99
CA SER A 6 3.53 8.97 -15.13
C SER A 6 3.18 10.28 -15.83
N MET A 7 4.10 10.82 -16.60
CA MET A 7 3.86 12.00 -17.45
C MET A 7 3.47 11.58 -18.87
N GLU A 8 2.61 12.34 -19.49
CA GLU A 8 2.24 12.23 -20.88
C GLU A 8 2.66 13.51 -21.58
N ILE A 9 3.42 13.38 -22.66
CA ILE A 9 3.88 14.49 -23.49
C ILE A 9 3.01 14.49 -24.74
N GLN A 10 2.25 15.56 -24.91
CA GLN A 10 1.35 15.72 -26.05
C GLN A 10 2.00 16.57 -27.15
N GLY A 11 1.48 16.44 -28.37
CA GLY A 11 1.90 17.26 -29.50
C GLY A 11 3.24 16.91 -30.11
N VAL A 12 3.82 15.74 -29.80
CA VAL A 12 5.05 15.24 -30.44
C VAL A 12 4.70 14.76 -31.85
N PRO A 13 5.24 15.37 -32.93
CA PRO A 13 5.09 14.85 -34.28
C PRO A 13 5.64 13.42 -34.40
N TYR A 14 5.04 12.61 -35.25
CA TYR A 14 5.44 11.21 -35.43
C TYR A 14 6.95 11.07 -35.75
N ASP A 15 7.48 11.87 -36.65
CA ASP A 15 8.88 11.83 -37.08
C ASP A 15 9.88 12.27 -35.98
N ASN A 16 9.39 12.85 -34.90
CA ASN A 16 10.19 13.28 -33.75
C ASN A 16 10.08 12.34 -32.55
N ILE A 17 9.29 11.27 -32.63
CA ILE A 17 9.11 10.32 -31.50
C ILE A 17 10.44 9.73 -31.06
N GLU A 18 11.23 9.17 -31.99
CA GLU A 18 12.52 8.55 -31.67
C GLU A 18 13.53 9.54 -31.10
N LYS A 19 13.58 10.76 -31.64
CA LYS A 19 14.43 11.83 -31.12
C LYS A 19 14.03 12.22 -29.69
N THR A 20 12.73 12.28 -29.45
CA THR A 20 12.19 12.58 -28.10
C THR A 20 12.53 11.47 -27.12
N ILE A 21 12.41 10.20 -27.52
CA ILE A 21 12.79 9.04 -26.70
C ILE A 21 14.28 9.09 -26.36
N ALA A 22 15.16 9.36 -27.33
CA ALA A 22 16.60 9.49 -27.12
C ALA A 22 16.92 10.62 -26.15
N PHE A 23 16.35 11.78 -26.37
CA PHE A 23 16.54 12.96 -25.50
C PHE A 23 16.10 12.67 -24.05
N LEU A 24 14.95 12.04 -23.85
CA LEU A 24 14.48 11.65 -22.52
C LEU A 24 15.41 10.62 -21.86
N GLY A 25 15.93 9.67 -22.64
CA GLY A 25 16.91 8.69 -22.17
C GLY A 25 18.21 9.30 -21.67
N GLU A 26 18.74 10.31 -22.37
CA GLU A 26 19.92 11.09 -21.94
C GLU A 26 19.72 11.80 -20.61
N HIS A 27 18.46 12.13 -20.27
CA HIS A 27 18.08 12.74 -18.99
C HIS A 27 17.61 11.74 -17.94
N GLY A 28 17.85 10.44 -18.14
CA GLY A 28 17.51 9.36 -17.20
C GLY A 28 16.02 9.07 -17.09
N LEU A 29 15.23 9.47 -18.09
CA LEU A 29 13.80 9.19 -18.13
C LEU A 29 13.51 8.01 -19.06
N MET A 30 12.61 7.14 -18.62
CA MET A 30 12.19 5.95 -19.37
C MET A 30 10.81 6.17 -19.98
N THR A 31 10.69 5.88 -21.27
CA THR A 31 9.42 5.94 -22.02
C THR A 31 8.74 4.56 -22.05
N GLY A 32 7.50 4.49 -22.57
CA GLY A 32 6.84 3.21 -22.85
C GLY A 32 5.98 2.65 -21.70
N GLY A 33 5.55 3.48 -20.77
CA GLY A 33 4.63 3.07 -19.68
C GLY A 33 3.21 2.66 -20.11
N THR A 34 3.00 2.22 -21.37
CA THR A 34 1.70 1.88 -21.94
C THR A 34 1.74 0.49 -22.64
N GLY A 35 0.61 0.05 -23.21
CA GLY A 35 0.54 -1.21 -23.96
C GLY A 35 0.35 -2.46 -23.10
N ALA A 36 0.50 -3.62 -23.73
CA ALA A 36 0.38 -4.95 -23.11
C ALA A 36 1.68 -5.33 -22.38
N LYS A 37 2.04 -4.58 -21.38
CA LYS A 37 3.29 -4.70 -20.62
C LYS A 37 3.04 -4.50 -19.13
N VAL A 38 4.05 -4.76 -18.30
CA VAL A 38 4.05 -4.29 -16.91
C VAL A 38 4.01 -2.77 -16.91
N ARG A 39 3.09 -2.22 -16.14
CA ARG A 39 2.91 -0.77 -16.02
C ARG A 39 3.79 -0.19 -14.91
N PRO A 40 4.12 1.12 -14.95
CA PRO A 40 4.78 1.79 -13.83
C PRO A 40 4.09 1.48 -12.52
N VAL A 41 4.88 1.12 -11.49
CA VAL A 41 4.36 0.79 -10.16
C VAL A 41 3.84 2.05 -9.47
N VAL A 42 2.62 1.99 -8.96
CA VAL A 42 2.04 3.08 -8.18
C VAL A 42 2.22 2.80 -6.70
N SER A 43 2.66 3.81 -5.95
CA SER A 43 2.84 3.73 -4.52
C SER A 43 2.19 4.91 -3.82
N CYS A 44 1.63 4.69 -2.65
CA CYS A 44 1.24 5.79 -1.78
C CYS A 44 2.45 6.30 -0.99
N LYS A 45 2.32 7.47 -0.34
CA LYS A 45 3.37 8.05 0.53
C LYS A 45 3.54 7.32 1.87
N GLY A 46 3.18 6.05 1.97
CA GLY A 46 3.09 5.29 3.22
C GLY A 46 4.31 5.39 4.13
N THR A 47 5.53 5.43 3.55
CA THR A 47 6.79 5.60 4.29
C THR A 47 6.81 6.85 5.18
N THR A 48 6.24 7.97 4.70
CA THR A 48 6.18 9.25 5.40
C THR A 48 4.80 9.58 5.99
N CYS A 49 3.87 8.64 5.90
CA CYS A 49 2.50 8.82 6.36
C CYS A 49 2.33 8.38 7.81
N GLN A 50 1.61 9.16 8.62
CA GLN A 50 1.28 8.81 10.00
C GLN A 50 0.52 7.47 10.15
N TYR A 51 -0.12 6.99 9.09
CA TYR A 51 -0.85 5.71 9.04
C TYR A 51 -0.05 4.61 8.34
N GLY A 52 1.15 4.90 7.84
CA GLY A 52 1.99 3.93 7.14
C GLY A 52 2.42 2.79 8.07
N LEU A 53 2.29 1.55 7.58
CA LEU A 53 2.67 0.34 8.31
C LEU A 53 3.87 -0.37 7.69
N ILE A 54 4.23 0.01 6.45
CA ILE A 54 5.37 -0.52 5.70
C ILE A 54 6.10 0.61 4.97
N ASP A 55 7.35 0.38 4.64
CA ASP A 55 8.11 1.28 3.76
C ASP A 55 7.68 1.07 2.30
N THR A 56 6.73 1.92 1.88
CA THR A 56 6.19 1.86 0.52
C THR A 56 7.18 2.32 -0.53
N PHE A 57 8.08 3.24 -0.21
CA PHE A 57 9.05 3.76 -1.17
C PHE A 57 10.11 2.70 -1.50
N ALA A 58 10.73 2.10 -0.49
CA ALA A 58 11.72 1.05 -0.70
C ALA A 58 11.11 -0.16 -1.41
N LEU A 59 9.92 -0.59 -1.00
CA LEU A 59 9.24 -1.74 -1.59
C LEU A 59 8.84 -1.47 -3.05
N SER A 60 8.22 -0.32 -3.32
CA SER A 60 7.79 0.01 -4.68
C SER A 60 8.97 0.20 -5.63
N LYS A 61 10.08 0.77 -5.14
CA LYS A 61 11.32 0.90 -5.93
C LYS A 61 11.86 -0.47 -6.34
N LYS A 62 12.00 -1.41 -5.39
CA LYS A 62 12.44 -2.78 -5.69
C LYS A 62 11.54 -3.50 -6.70
N ILE A 63 10.22 -3.35 -6.54
CA ILE A 63 9.25 -3.94 -7.46
C ILE A 63 9.34 -3.28 -8.83
N HIS A 64 9.46 -1.96 -8.89
CA HIS A 64 9.61 -1.21 -10.13
C HIS A 64 10.87 -1.61 -10.91
N GLU A 65 12.02 -1.64 -10.24
CA GLU A 65 13.29 -2.05 -10.85
C GLU A 65 13.22 -3.50 -11.38
N ARG A 66 12.63 -4.42 -10.61
CA ARG A 66 12.56 -5.82 -10.99
C ARG A 66 11.54 -6.10 -12.10
N PHE A 67 10.35 -5.51 -12.04
CA PHE A 67 9.23 -5.87 -12.92
C PHE A 67 8.97 -4.84 -14.01
N TYR A 68 9.02 -3.56 -13.75
CA TYR A 68 8.84 -2.57 -14.80
C TYR A 68 10.10 -2.41 -15.65
N VAL A 69 11.25 -2.20 -15.03
CA VAL A 69 12.52 -2.04 -15.74
C VAL A 69 12.98 -3.40 -16.28
N GLY A 70 13.01 -4.45 -15.45
CA GLY A 70 13.53 -5.76 -15.81
C GLY A 70 12.69 -6.52 -16.84
N TYR A 71 11.40 -6.20 -16.99
CA TYR A 71 10.49 -6.78 -18.00
C TYR A 71 10.00 -5.74 -19.01
N HIS A 72 10.75 -4.65 -19.18
CA HIS A 72 10.32 -3.53 -20.02
C HIS A 72 9.98 -3.93 -21.46
N ASP A 73 10.72 -4.85 -22.05
CA ASP A 73 10.55 -5.31 -23.44
C ASP A 73 9.68 -6.56 -23.56
N VAL A 74 9.21 -7.11 -22.45
CA VAL A 74 8.35 -8.30 -22.46
C VAL A 74 6.92 -7.90 -22.78
N VAL A 75 6.38 -8.46 -23.85
CA VAL A 75 4.97 -8.31 -24.23
C VAL A 75 4.15 -9.38 -23.49
N LEU A 76 3.18 -8.93 -22.73
CA LEU A 76 2.23 -9.78 -22.00
C LEU A 76 0.94 -9.95 -22.81
N PRO A 77 0.09 -10.95 -22.50
CA PRO A 77 -1.24 -11.04 -23.10
C PRO A 77 -2.12 -9.81 -22.86
N HIS A 78 -1.91 -9.14 -21.73
CA HIS A 78 -2.61 -7.91 -21.33
C HIS A 78 -1.70 -7.03 -20.44
N LYS A 79 -2.07 -5.76 -20.25
CA LYS A 79 -1.39 -4.86 -19.31
C LYS A 79 -1.42 -5.44 -17.89
N PHE A 80 -0.31 -5.33 -17.17
CA PHE A 80 -0.19 -5.76 -15.78
C PHE A 80 0.12 -4.57 -14.86
N LYS A 81 -0.75 -4.30 -13.92
CA LYS A 81 -0.68 -3.15 -13.01
C LYS A 81 -0.32 -3.59 -11.61
N ILE A 82 0.62 -2.89 -10.99
CA ILE A 82 1.05 -3.12 -9.62
C ILE A 82 0.83 -1.85 -8.80
N ALA A 83 0.31 -2.00 -7.58
CA ALA A 83 0.15 -0.89 -6.65
C ALA A 83 0.55 -1.29 -5.23
N VAL A 84 1.22 -0.36 -4.51
CA VAL A 84 1.70 -0.54 -3.13
C VAL A 84 1.03 0.47 -2.22
N GLY A 85 0.16 -0.01 -1.34
CA GLY A 85 -0.51 0.76 -0.29
C GLY A 85 0.15 0.55 1.07
N GLY A 86 0.41 1.61 1.82
CA GLY A 86 1.08 1.57 3.11
C GLY A 86 0.20 1.10 4.27
N CYS A 87 -1.13 1.11 4.12
CA CYS A 87 -2.09 0.72 5.15
C CYS A 87 -3.47 0.45 4.56
N PRO A 88 -4.43 -0.10 5.33
CA PRO A 88 -5.80 -0.39 4.87
C PRO A 88 -6.66 0.82 4.46
N ASN A 89 -6.18 2.07 4.61
CA ASN A 89 -6.88 3.23 4.04
C ASN A 89 -6.95 3.20 2.51
N ASN A 90 -6.16 2.35 1.86
CA ASN A 90 -6.30 2.01 0.45
C ASN A 90 -6.23 3.21 -0.52
N CYS A 91 -5.41 4.22 -0.22
CA CYS A 91 -5.36 5.50 -0.95
C CYS A 91 -5.02 5.36 -2.44
N VAL A 92 -4.19 4.39 -2.82
CA VAL A 92 -3.83 4.09 -4.22
C VAL A 92 -4.60 2.89 -4.78
N LYS A 93 -5.62 2.44 -4.06
CA LYS A 93 -6.53 1.34 -4.43
C LYS A 93 -5.80 0.09 -4.95
N PRO A 94 -4.89 -0.52 -4.15
CA PRO A 94 -4.17 -1.71 -4.56
C PRO A 94 -5.11 -2.84 -5.01
N ASN A 95 -6.27 -2.97 -4.40
CA ASN A 95 -7.29 -3.98 -4.72
C ASN A 95 -7.93 -3.83 -6.11
N LEU A 96 -7.71 -2.73 -6.82
CA LEU A 96 -8.16 -2.52 -8.20
C LEU A 96 -7.02 -2.74 -9.23
N ASN A 97 -5.89 -3.25 -8.80
CA ASN A 97 -4.75 -3.57 -9.65
C ASN A 97 -4.60 -5.08 -9.78
N ASP A 98 -3.88 -5.54 -10.81
CA ASP A 98 -3.63 -6.98 -11.03
C ASP A 98 -2.78 -7.57 -9.88
N MET A 99 -1.88 -6.76 -9.31
CA MET A 99 -1.15 -7.08 -8.09
C MET A 99 -1.24 -5.91 -7.11
N GLY A 100 -1.87 -6.13 -5.96
CA GLY A 100 -2.01 -5.14 -4.89
C GLY A 100 -1.30 -5.56 -3.61
N ILE A 101 -0.51 -4.67 -3.04
CA ILE A 101 0.15 -4.85 -1.75
C ILE A 101 -0.41 -3.84 -0.77
N ILE A 102 -0.84 -4.30 0.40
CA ILE A 102 -1.40 -3.45 1.45
C ILE A 102 -0.67 -3.76 2.76
N GLY A 103 -0.03 -2.73 3.34
CA GLY A 103 0.56 -2.84 4.66
C GLY A 103 -0.50 -3.13 5.72
N GLN A 104 -0.24 -4.11 6.58
CA GLN A 104 -1.15 -4.54 7.64
C GLN A 104 -0.41 -4.66 8.97
N ARG A 105 -1.14 -4.50 10.06
CA ARG A 105 -0.69 -4.78 11.43
C ARG A 105 -1.74 -5.62 12.13
N ILE A 106 -1.43 -6.90 12.32
CA ILE A 106 -2.31 -7.86 12.96
C ILE A 106 -2.19 -7.68 14.49
N PRO A 107 -3.26 -7.30 15.19
CA PRO A 107 -3.24 -7.19 16.64
C PRO A 107 -3.17 -8.57 17.28
N LYS A 108 -2.37 -8.70 18.34
CA LYS A 108 -2.33 -9.90 19.19
C LYS A 108 -2.76 -9.50 20.61
N PRO A 109 -4.04 -9.66 20.98
CA PRO A 109 -4.50 -9.36 22.32
C PRO A 109 -3.82 -10.24 23.36
N ASP A 110 -3.32 -9.62 24.43
CA ASP A 110 -2.78 -10.27 25.62
C ASP A 110 -3.87 -10.33 26.67
N SER A 111 -4.44 -11.53 26.86
CA SER A 111 -5.54 -11.77 27.81
C SER A 111 -5.10 -11.63 29.26
N GLU A 112 -3.83 -11.84 29.60
CA GLU A 112 -3.33 -11.71 30.97
C GLU A 112 -3.27 -10.26 31.40
N LYS A 113 -2.88 -9.38 30.49
CA LYS A 113 -2.85 -7.92 30.71
C LYS A 113 -4.22 -7.25 30.61
N CYS A 114 -5.21 -7.93 30.02
CA CYS A 114 -6.55 -7.38 29.89
C CYS A 114 -7.30 -7.44 31.24
N ARG A 115 -7.75 -6.27 31.72
CA ARG A 115 -8.47 -6.12 33.00
C ARG A 115 -9.99 -6.04 32.88
N GLY A 116 -10.56 -6.25 31.70
CA GLY A 116 -12.01 -6.24 31.49
C GLY A 116 -12.68 -4.89 31.84
N CYS A 117 -12.10 -3.79 31.40
CA CYS A 117 -12.58 -2.45 31.75
C CYS A 117 -14.01 -2.21 31.24
N LYS A 118 -14.91 -1.63 32.08
CA LYS A 118 -16.28 -1.23 31.69
C LYS A 118 -16.33 -0.31 30.46
N LYS A 119 -15.28 0.46 30.21
CA LYS A 119 -15.09 1.31 29.01
C LYS A 119 -13.76 0.97 28.37
N CYS A 120 -13.77 0.08 27.40
CA CYS A 120 -12.57 -0.34 26.70
C CYS A 120 -12.09 0.72 25.71
N GLN A 121 -10.85 1.20 25.87
CA GLN A 121 -10.28 2.20 24.96
C GLN A 121 -9.96 1.61 23.57
N ILE A 122 -9.70 0.31 23.51
CA ILE A 122 -9.46 -0.40 22.24
C ILE A 122 -10.75 -0.41 21.41
N GLU A 123 -11.87 -0.78 22.01
CA GLU A 123 -13.19 -0.79 21.36
C GLU A 123 -13.54 0.62 20.83
N LYS A 124 -13.36 1.66 21.65
CA LYS A 124 -13.61 3.06 21.25
C LYS A 124 -12.72 3.54 20.09
N SER A 125 -11.49 3.07 20.03
CA SER A 125 -10.51 3.53 19.03
C SER A 125 -10.64 2.80 17.69
N CYS A 126 -11.39 1.70 17.65
CA CYS A 126 -11.53 0.90 16.44
C CYS A 126 -12.51 1.55 15.46
N PRO A 127 -12.07 1.87 14.22
CA PRO A 127 -12.94 2.51 13.23
C PRO A 127 -14.03 1.60 12.67
N VAL A 128 -13.90 0.28 12.85
CA VAL A 128 -14.83 -0.74 12.38
C VAL A 128 -15.51 -1.50 13.52
N HIS A 129 -15.31 -1.08 14.78
CA HIS A 129 -15.98 -1.61 15.98
C HIS A 129 -15.88 -3.14 16.18
N VAL A 130 -14.79 -3.76 15.71
CA VAL A 130 -14.55 -5.20 15.82
C VAL A 130 -14.16 -5.66 17.25
N PRO A 131 -13.28 -4.94 17.99
CA PRO A 131 -12.90 -5.36 19.32
C PRO A 131 -14.09 -5.37 20.28
N LYS A 132 -14.25 -6.47 21.03
CA LYS A 132 -15.31 -6.68 22.02
C LYS A 132 -14.72 -7.27 23.30
N LEU A 133 -15.40 -7.07 24.42
CA LEU A 133 -15.10 -7.78 25.66
C LEU A 133 -15.96 -9.04 25.73
N VAL A 134 -15.34 -10.20 25.70
CA VAL A 134 -15.96 -11.52 25.85
C VAL A 134 -15.44 -12.10 27.17
N ASP A 135 -16.30 -12.48 28.07
CA ASP A 135 -15.96 -13.00 29.41
C ASP A 135 -14.95 -12.12 30.17
N GLY A 136 -15.10 -10.79 30.03
CA GLY A 136 -14.22 -9.82 30.67
C GLY A 136 -12.82 -9.71 30.05
N LYS A 137 -12.58 -10.30 28.89
CA LYS A 137 -11.31 -10.24 28.15
C LYS A 137 -11.51 -9.64 26.77
N LEU A 138 -10.47 -8.97 26.29
CA LEU A 138 -10.47 -8.38 24.95
C LEU A 138 -10.37 -9.48 23.89
N TYR A 139 -11.36 -9.52 23.02
CA TYR A 139 -11.36 -10.33 21.81
C TYR A 139 -11.39 -9.42 20.58
N ILE A 140 -10.61 -9.76 19.57
CA ILE A 140 -10.59 -9.10 18.26
C ILE A 140 -10.73 -10.18 17.21
N ASP A 141 -11.84 -10.16 16.48
CA ASP A 141 -12.08 -11.12 15.40
C ASP A 141 -11.06 -10.88 14.27
N PRO A 142 -10.24 -11.89 13.91
CA PRO A 142 -9.22 -11.73 12.88
C PRO A 142 -9.81 -11.58 11.47
N GLU A 143 -11.01 -12.10 11.21
CA GLU A 143 -11.66 -12.02 9.88
C GLU A 143 -12.32 -10.67 9.66
N GLU A 144 -12.94 -10.10 10.69
CA GLU A 144 -13.54 -8.76 10.62
C GLU A 144 -12.51 -7.64 10.77
N CYS A 145 -11.32 -7.92 11.32
CA CYS A 145 -10.30 -6.93 11.57
C CYS A 145 -9.62 -6.46 10.27
N ILE A 146 -9.68 -5.16 9.99
CA ILE A 146 -8.99 -4.56 8.83
C ILE A 146 -7.48 -4.37 9.02
N HIS A 147 -6.89 -4.86 10.10
CA HIS A 147 -5.46 -4.84 10.40
C HIS A 147 -4.80 -3.45 10.29
N CYS A 148 -5.52 -2.39 10.66
CA CYS A 148 -5.05 -1.00 10.56
C CYS A 148 -4.07 -0.57 11.68
N GLY A 149 -3.93 -1.36 12.74
CA GLY A 149 -3.04 -1.11 13.86
C GLY A 149 -3.43 0.07 14.76
N ARG A 150 -4.62 0.68 14.62
CA ARG A 150 -5.05 1.83 15.45
C ARG A 150 -5.23 1.52 16.93
N CYS A 151 -5.42 0.25 17.27
CA CYS A 151 -5.53 -0.23 18.65
C CYS A 151 -4.18 -0.27 19.40
N LYS A 152 -3.05 -0.18 18.67
CA LYS A 152 -1.71 -0.14 19.25
C LYS A 152 -1.61 0.99 20.30
N GLY A 153 -1.10 0.67 21.48
CA GLY A 153 -0.84 1.64 22.54
C GLY A 153 -2.09 2.34 23.11
N LYS A 154 -3.31 1.91 22.74
CA LYS A 154 -4.54 2.51 23.28
C LYS A 154 -4.97 1.90 24.63
N CYS A 155 -4.50 0.69 24.94
CA CYS A 155 -4.75 0.09 26.25
C CYS A 155 -3.73 0.56 27.27
N PRO A 156 -4.16 1.20 28.39
CA PRO A 156 -3.23 1.66 29.42
C PRO A 156 -2.52 0.51 30.15
N PHE A 157 -3.07 -0.71 30.05
CA PHE A 157 -2.50 -1.92 30.64
C PHE A 157 -1.67 -2.75 29.65
N GLY A 158 -1.51 -2.28 28.42
CA GLY A 158 -0.70 -2.98 27.41
C GLY A 158 -1.34 -4.27 26.87
N ALA A 159 -2.67 -4.43 26.93
CA ALA A 159 -3.35 -5.63 26.42
C ALA A 159 -3.28 -5.78 24.87
N VAL A 160 -2.87 -4.76 24.14
CA VAL A 160 -2.46 -4.83 22.73
C VAL A 160 -1.07 -4.21 22.65
N PRO A 161 -0.02 -5.04 22.75
CA PRO A 161 1.35 -4.57 22.77
C PRO A 161 1.78 -3.91 21.46
N GLU A 162 2.88 -3.20 21.52
CA GLU A 162 3.60 -2.76 20.34
C GLU A 162 4.33 -3.96 19.73
N TYR A 163 4.19 -4.16 18.43
CA TYR A 163 4.82 -5.26 17.69
C TYR A 163 6.28 -4.94 17.39
#